data_56a6addf4f9a226c22c10464d78faff8
#
_entry.id   56a6addf4f9a226c22c10464d78faff8
#
_cell.length_a   1.000
_cell.length_b   1.000
_cell.length_c   1.000
_cell.angle_alpha   90.00
_cell.angle_beta   90.00
_cell.angle_gamma   90.00
#
_symmetry.space_group_name_H-M   'P 1'
#
loop_
_entity.id
_entity.type
_entity.pdbx_description
1 polymer ?
#
loop_
_entity_poly.entity_id
_entity_poly.type
_entity_poly.pdbx_seq_one_letter_code
_entity_poly.pdbx_strand_id
1 'polypeptide(L)'
;MQTLHASKCGLSTAQRRPSIVDVLDSLGKAGYEAYVVGGGVRDMMLGLHPKDFDAVTNATPAQVKEVFGRRCRIIGRRFELAHVYSGRELIEVATFRAPPIKAVTSASGMILRDNNWGTIEQDFARRDFSINTLYYQPRQAIVLDFCHAVDDIQTRTLRFLGEPAQRFEEDPVRMLRALRFAAKLNFQIDQAIIDVFTPELTQLLRDVSPHRLYDESQKLFTMGHLARVLPMLIEYGVWKQLFAEIPPKITIFMERAARNTDQRIQIGKTINPAFFYAVLLWELFLERCDFYLNKGVVPAEARAQAGLDVLKRQATRTIIPRFAETFIREVWEMQTRLLNPKPQQIEALASHARFRAGFDFLLLREKSGDSGTEGMGVWWENYQDMSIDQKEAAIRPYNRQRAKARRSKSTDVEEAKATEIEPLVNVPEPRSRRGKKERVRADESANRFVAKAAKDANHIDADHPILKRKRVQRDLTQVVFGPTQ
;
A
#
# COMPACT_ATOMS: atom_id res chain seq x y z
N MET A 1 -31.89 22.49 4.12
CA MET A 1 -30.90 22.60 5.22
C MET A 1 -31.62 22.51 6.54
N GLN A 2 -31.15 21.64 7.43
CA GLN A 2 -31.63 21.53 8.80
C GLN A 2 -30.51 21.99 9.74
N THR A 3 -30.87 22.72 10.80
CA THR A 3 -29.95 23.08 11.89
C THR A 3 -30.36 22.27 13.11
N LEU A 4 -29.48 21.34 13.53
CA LEU A 4 -29.74 20.42 14.61
C LEU A 4 -28.86 20.77 15.82
N HIS A 5 -29.39 20.59 17.05
CA HIS A 5 -28.55 20.66 18.24
C HIS A 5 -27.65 19.40 18.30
N ALA A 6 -26.38 19.58 18.63
CA ALA A 6 -25.36 18.54 18.64
C ALA A 6 -25.74 17.30 19.47
N SER A 7 -26.45 17.49 20.60
CA SER A 7 -26.93 16.38 21.42
C SER A 7 -27.93 15.45 20.70
N LYS A 8 -28.75 16.01 19.80
CA LYS A 8 -29.67 15.20 18.97
C LYS A 8 -28.91 14.32 17.96
N CYS A 9 -27.70 14.72 17.60
CA CYS A 9 -26.81 13.98 16.72
C CYS A 9 -25.85 13.05 17.48
N GLY A 10 -26.01 12.84 18.79
CA GLY A 10 -25.12 12.00 19.59
C GLY A 10 -23.74 12.62 19.86
N LEU A 11 -23.57 13.92 19.57
CA LEU A 11 -22.31 14.61 19.79
C LEU A 11 -22.27 15.18 21.22
N SER A 12 -21.24 14.82 22.00
CA SER A 12 -21.01 15.32 23.34
C SER A 12 -19.89 16.35 23.41
N THR A 13 -19.90 17.16 24.47
CA THR A 13 -18.81 18.11 24.74
C THR A 13 -17.48 17.41 25.02
N ALA A 14 -17.51 16.19 25.56
CA ALA A 14 -16.33 15.40 25.88
C ALA A 14 -15.54 14.93 24.63
N GLN A 15 -16.17 14.87 23.47
CA GLN A 15 -15.54 14.50 22.21
C GLN A 15 -14.80 15.66 21.52
N ARG A 16 -14.91 16.88 22.08
CA ARG A 16 -14.29 18.08 21.51
C ARG A 16 -12.82 18.13 21.87
N ARG A 17 -11.94 18.07 20.87
CA ARG A 17 -10.51 18.31 21.11
C ARG A 17 -10.25 19.83 21.26
N PRO A 18 -9.47 20.23 22.25
CA PRO A 18 -9.15 21.66 22.44
C PRO A 18 -8.51 22.32 21.22
N SER A 19 -7.71 21.57 20.47
CA SER A 19 -7.00 22.02 19.26
C SER A 19 -7.93 22.49 18.16
N ILE A 20 -8.97 21.71 17.83
CA ILE A 20 -9.93 22.08 16.79
C ILE A 20 -10.79 23.25 17.25
N VAL A 21 -11.18 23.29 18.53
CA VAL A 21 -11.95 24.41 19.11
C VAL A 21 -11.16 25.71 19.05
N ASP A 22 -9.85 25.70 19.39
CA ASP A 22 -8.96 26.88 19.28
C ASP A 22 -8.92 27.41 17.83
N VAL A 23 -8.82 26.52 16.85
CA VAL A 23 -8.78 26.92 15.44
C VAL A 23 -10.08 27.55 15.00
N LEU A 24 -11.24 26.94 15.32
CA LEU A 24 -12.55 27.46 14.93
C LEU A 24 -12.85 28.79 15.65
N ASP A 25 -12.51 28.91 16.94
CA ASP A 25 -12.71 30.14 17.73
C ASP A 25 -11.83 31.28 17.21
N SER A 26 -10.60 30.99 16.80
CA SER A 26 -9.70 32.00 16.23
C SER A 26 -10.22 32.56 14.92
N LEU A 27 -10.74 31.67 14.03
CA LEU A 27 -11.40 32.11 12.80
C LEU A 27 -12.68 32.91 13.08
N GLY A 28 -13.51 32.41 14.01
CA GLY A 28 -14.74 33.11 14.39
C GLY A 28 -14.49 34.52 14.99
N LYS A 29 -13.44 34.69 15.80
CA LYS A 29 -13.03 36.03 16.34
C LYS A 29 -12.54 36.95 15.23
N ALA A 30 -11.98 36.41 14.15
CA ALA A 30 -11.58 37.18 12.98
C ALA A 30 -12.74 37.46 12.01
N GLY A 31 -13.98 37.05 12.34
CA GLY A 31 -15.19 37.29 11.55
C GLY A 31 -15.47 36.26 10.48
N TYR A 32 -14.79 35.10 10.49
CA TYR A 32 -14.99 34.04 9.52
C TYR A 32 -15.88 32.94 10.09
N GLU A 33 -16.71 32.36 9.22
CA GLU A 33 -17.41 31.11 9.50
C GLU A 33 -16.42 29.93 9.47
N ALA A 34 -16.55 29.02 10.44
CA ALA A 34 -15.71 27.84 10.48
C ALA A 34 -16.43 26.66 11.15
N TYR A 35 -16.25 25.47 10.58
CA TYR A 35 -16.92 24.24 11.01
C TYR A 35 -15.94 23.06 10.98
N VAL A 36 -16.15 22.10 11.88
CA VAL A 36 -15.60 20.74 11.72
C VAL A 36 -16.42 20.03 10.65
N VAL A 37 -15.78 19.26 9.80
CA VAL A 37 -16.48 18.62 8.67
C VAL A 37 -15.93 17.21 8.37
N GLY A 38 -16.67 16.47 7.60
CA GLY A 38 -16.21 15.20 7.02
C GLY A 38 -16.17 14.04 8.01
N GLY A 39 -15.14 13.21 7.87
CA GLY A 39 -15.01 11.97 8.64
C GLY A 39 -14.99 12.14 10.14
N GLY A 40 -14.44 13.25 10.64
CA GLY A 40 -14.37 13.54 12.08
C GLY A 40 -15.74 13.66 12.72
N VAL A 41 -16.68 14.37 12.09
CA VAL A 41 -18.06 14.53 12.60
C VAL A 41 -18.79 13.20 12.59
N ARG A 42 -18.75 12.48 11.46
CA ARG A 42 -19.37 11.15 11.32
C ARG A 42 -18.80 10.16 12.35
N ASP A 43 -17.49 10.09 12.51
CA ASP A 43 -16.87 9.13 13.43
C ASP A 43 -17.26 9.44 14.89
N MET A 44 -17.33 10.72 15.29
CA MET A 44 -17.86 11.11 16.60
C MET A 44 -19.31 10.68 16.80
N MET A 45 -20.19 10.85 15.80
CA MET A 45 -21.60 10.41 15.89
C MET A 45 -21.74 8.90 16.02
N LEU A 46 -20.82 8.13 15.43
CA LEU A 46 -20.74 6.67 15.55
C LEU A 46 -20.09 6.20 16.87
N GLY A 47 -19.73 7.12 17.78
CA GLY A 47 -19.02 6.80 19.02
C GLY A 47 -17.57 6.36 18.82
N LEU A 48 -17.02 6.61 17.63
CA LEU A 48 -15.62 6.34 17.31
C LEU A 48 -14.74 7.53 17.74
N HIS A 49 -13.44 7.27 17.90
CA HIS A 49 -12.46 8.33 18.19
C HIS A 49 -11.76 8.75 16.89
N PRO A 50 -12.11 9.93 16.32
CA PRO A 50 -11.46 10.41 15.11
C PRO A 50 -9.96 10.60 15.34
N LYS A 51 -9.14 10.17 14.38
CA LYS A 51 -7.70 10.41 14.42
C LYS A 51 -7.39 11.87 14.11
N ASP A 52 -8.05 12.39 13.07
CA ASP A 52 -7.83 13.70 12.51
C ASP A 52 -9.15 14.48 12.48
N PHE A 53 -9.06 15.81 12.61
CA PHE A 53 -10.17 16.72 12.43
C PHE A 53 -9.86 17.67 11.29
N ASP A 54 -10.79 17.77 10.35
CA ASP A 54 -10.74 18.72 9.24
C ASP A 54 -11.66 19.90 9.57
N ALA A 55 -11.16 21.10 9.36
CA ALA A 55 -11.96 22.31 9.43
C ALA A 55 -12.23 22.87 8.04
N VAL A 56 -13.36 23.55 7.89
CA VAL A 56 -13.69 24.27 6.67
C VAL A 56 -14.20 25.66 7.03
N THR A 57 -13.88 26.67 6.19
CA THR A 57 -14.17 28.08 6.47
C THR A 57 -14.46 28.84 5.17
N ASN A 58 -15.12 30.04 5.30
CA ASN A 58 -15.22 30.99 4.20
C ASN A 58 -13.94 31.84 4.03
N ALA A 59 -12.98 31.77 4.97
CA ALA A 59 -11.69 32.45 4.83
C ALA A 59 -10.85 31.77 3.74
N THR A 60 -10.21 32.56 2.87
CA THR A 60 -9.22 32.05 1.90
C THR A 60 -7.96 31.56 2.62
N PRO A 61 -7.13 30.70 2.01
CA PRO A 61 -5.88 30.23 2.62
C PRO A 61 -4.95 31.36 3.06
N ALA A 62 -4.91 32.48 2.31
CA ALA A 62 -4.15 33.67 2.67
C ALA A 62 -4.69 34.32 3.95
N GLN A 63 -6.02 34.49 4.07
CA GLN A 63 -6.67 35.02 5.28
C GLN A 63 -6.50 34.09 6.49
N VAL A 64 -6.60 32.78 6.30
CA VAL A 64 -6.24 31.81 7.35
C VAL A 64 -4.79 32.02 7.80
N LYS A 65 -3.88 32.24 6.85
CA LYS A 65 -2.46 32.52 7.16
C LYS A 65 -2.29 33.81 7.92
N GLU A 66 -3.07 34.87 7.65
CA GLU A 66 -3.08 36.14 8.39
C GLU A 66 -3.53 35.92 9.85
N VAL A 67 -4.63 35.17 10.07
CA VAL A 67 -5.16 34.86 11.40
C VAL A 67 -4.15 34.11 12.28
N PHE A 68 -3.50 33.08 11.71
CA PHE A 68 -2.65 32.19 12.50
C PHE A 68 -1.14 32.49 12.41
N GLY A 69 -0.70 33.36 11.52
CA GLY A 69 0.68 33.80 11.41
C GLY A 69 1.65 32.61 11.25
N ARG A 70 2.61 32.51 12.18
CA ARG A 70 3.63 31.46 12.17
C ARG A 70 3.07 30.04 12.40
N ARG A 71 1.91 29.89 13.00
CA ARG A 71 1.23 28.61 13.24
C ARG A 71 0.61 28.02 11.97
N CYS A 72 0.53 28.76 10.86
CA CYS A 72 -0.09 28.30 9.62
C CYS A 72 0.94 28.15 8.50
N ARG A 73 0.80 27.06 7.71
CA ARG A 73 1.50 26.85 6.44
C ARG A 73 0.49 26.52 5.37
N ILE A 74 0.56 27.21 4.23
CA ILE A 74 -0.24 26.88 3.05
C ILE A 74 0.49 25.78 2.30
N ILE A 75 -0.22 24.69 2.00
CA ILE A 75 0.28 23.53 1.25
C ILE A 75 -0.61 23.26 0.04
N GLY A 76 -0.05 22.49 -0.92
CA GLY A 76 -0.75 22.13 -2.15
C GLY A 76 -0.64 23.24 -3.22
N ARG A 77 -0.39 22.81 -4.46
CA ARG A 77 -0.39 23.71 -5.64
C ARG A 77 -1.71 23.64 -6.39
N ARG A 78 -2.32 22.48 -6.39
CA ARG A 78 -3.57 22.18 -7.09
C ARG A 78 -4.79 22.51 -6.23
N PHE A 79 -4.69 22.12 -4.97
CA PHE A 79 -5.68 22.36 -3.91
C PHE A 79 -4.95 22.99 -2.74
N GLU A 80 -5.14 24.27 -2.56
CA GLU A 80 -4.52 24.97 -1.45
C GLU A 80 -5.28 24.65 -0.15
N LEU A 81 -4.54 24.19 0.84
CA LEU A 81 -4.99 23.91 2.20
C LEU A 81 -4.12 24.67 3.18
N ALA A 82 -4.72 25.14 4.25
CA ALA A 82 -3.99 25.75 5.34
C ALA A 82 -3.77 24.69 6.45
N HIS A 83 -2.53 24.33 6.69
CA HIS A 83 -2.10 23.51 7.81
C HIS A 83 -1.88 24.40 9.03
N VAL A 84 -2.78 24.31 10.00
CA VAL A 84 -2.74 25.12 11.24
C VAL A 84 -2.30 24.25 12.41
N TYR A 85 -1.26 24.69 13.12
CA TYR A 85 -0.75 24.01 14.30
C TYR A 85 -1.41 24.61 15.57
N SER A 86 -2.14 23.79 16.32
CA SER A 86 -2.66 24.12 17.66
C SER A 86 -2.00 23.18 18.67
N GLY A 87 -1.04 23.70 19.44
CA GLY A 87 -0.17 22.91 20.27
C GLY A 87 0.70 21.94 19.42
N ARG A 88 0.56 20.64 19.68
CA ARG A 88 1.25 19.58 18.91
C ARG A 88 0.40 18.98 17.78
N GLU A 89 -0.86 19.38 17.70
CA GLU A 89 -1.79 18.85 16.71
C GLU A 89 -1.80 19.71 15.45
N LEU A 90 -1.91 19.05 14.31
CA LEU A 90 -2.09 19.67 13.01
C LEU A 90 -3.57 19.60 12.65
N ILE A 91 -4.17 20.74 12.34
CA ILE A 91 -5.53 20.86 11.81
C ILE A 91 -5.45 21.29 10.35
N GLU A 92 -6.06 20.51 9.46
CA GLU A 92 -6.24 20.91 8.07
C GLU A 92 -7.44 21.82 7.95
N VAL A 93 -7.23 23.04 7.44
CA VAL A 93 -8.28 24.04 7.22
C VAL A 93 -8.43 24.26 5.72
N ALA A 94 -9.58 23.88 5.20
CA ALA A 94 -9.97 24.09 3.80
C ALA A 94 -10.88 25.32 3.69
N THR A 95 -10.79 26.04 2.57
CA THR A 95 -11.76 27.06 2.20
C THR A 95 -12.96 26.43 1.52
N PHE A 96 -14.19 26.93 1.73
CA PHE A 96 -15.36 26.52 0.97
C PHE A 96 -15.10 26.64 -0.52
N ARG A 97 -15.44 25.62 -1.29
CA ARG A 97 -15.16 25.57 -2.70
C ARG A 97 -16.43 25.62 -3.55
N ALA A 98 -16.39 26.48 -4.58
CA ALA A 98 -17.41 26.47 -5.63
C ALA A 98 -17.19 25.29 -6.59
N PRO A 99 -18.23 24.91 -7.37
CA PRO A 99 -18.05 23.99 -8.51
C PRO A 99 -16.99 24.55 -9.48
N PRO A 100 -16.23 23.68 -10.15
CA PRO A 100 -15.20 24.13 -11.09
C PRO A 100 -15.84 24.85 -12.28
N ILE A 101 -15.54 26.14 -12.44
CA ILE A 101 -15.92 26.92 -13.62
C ILE A 101 -14.92 26.57 -14.73
N LYS A 102 -15.28 25.69 -15.68
CA LYS A 102 -14.39 25.18 -16.72
C LYS A 102 -13.05 24.75 -16.13
N ALA A 103 -13.00 23.54 -15.60
CA ALA A 103 -11.78 22.99 -15.08
C ALA A 103 -10.68 23.09 -16.15
N VAL A 104 -9.57 23.76 -15.83
CA VAL A 104 -8.34 23.65 -16.62
C VAL A 104 -7.88 22.21 -16.44
N THR A 105 -8.31 21.35 -17.34
CA THR A 105 -7.96 19.92 -17.34
C THR A 105 -6.70 19.71 -18.17
N SER A 106 -5.85 18.80 -17.74
CA SER A 106 -4.79 18.25 -18.58
C SER A 106 -5.39 17.47 -19.75
N ALA A 107 -4.58 17.13 -20.75
CA ALA A 107 -4.99 16.25 -21.85
C ALA A 107 -5.53 14.86 -21.36
N SER A 108 -5.28 14.49 -20.11
CA SER A 108 -5.76 13.27 -19.43
C SER A 108 -6.99 13.52 -18.54
N GLY A 109 -7.70 14.65 -18.70
CA GLY A 109 -8.90 14.95 -17.89
C GLY A 109 -8.64 15.38 -16.45
N MET A 110 -7.38 15.51 -16.04
CA MET A 110 -7.02 15.87 -14.68
C MET A 110 -7.19 17.38 -14.44
N ILE A 111 -8.00 17.77 -13.45
CA ILE A 111 -8.15 19.17 -13.03
C ILE A 111 -6.78 19.69 -12.55
N LEU A 112 -6.24 20.72 -13.19
CA LEU A 112 -4.91 21.26 -12.87
C LEU A 112 -4.95 22.32 -11.75
N ARG A 113 -6.05 23.05 -11.61
CA ARG A 113 -6.32 24.00 -10.52
C ARG A 113 -7.80 23.97 -10.17
N ASP A 114 -8.12 23.95 -8.89
CA ASP A 114 -9.49 23.99 -8.34
C ASP A 114 -9.50 24.84 -7.06
N ASN A 115 -8.98 26.07 -7.16
CA ASN A 115 -8.99 27.03 -6.06
C ASN A 115 -10.10 28.06 -6.27
N ASN A 116 -11.29 27.58 -6.68
CA ASN A 116 -12.49 28.42 -6.74
C ASN A 116 -13.17 28.41 -5.38
N TRP A 117 -13.17 29.56 -4.72
CA TRP A 117 -13.81 29.76 -3.43
C TRP A 117 -15.31 29.97 -3.60
N GLY A 118 -16.11 29.43 -2.68
CA GLY A 118 -17.55 29.44 -2.75
C GLY A 118 -18.25 29.60 -1.42
N THR A 119 -19.56 29.32 -1.41
CA THR A 119 -20.38 29.28 -0.21
C THR A 119 -20.38 27.87 0.39
N ILE A 120 -20.94 27.74 1.61
CA ILE A 120 -21.06 26.44 2.29
C ILE A 120 -21.96 25.48 1.48
N GLU A 121 -23.02 25.99 0.81
CA GLU A 121 -23.91 25.20 -0.03
C GLU A 121 -23.18 24.65 -1.27
N GLN A 122 -22.29 25.45 -1.85
CA GLN A 122 -21.49 25.02 -2.98
C GLN A 122 -20.44 23.99 -2.56
N ASP A 123 -19.82 24.15 -1.39
CA ASP A 123 -18.88 23.16 -0.85
C ASP A 123 -19.57 21.85 -0.52
N PHE A 124 -20.78 21.91 0.05
CA PHE A 124 -21.64 20.76 0.29
C PHE A 124 -21.93 19.99 -1.02
N ALA A 125 -22.44 20.65 -2.05
CA ALA A 125 -22.93 20.02 -3.27
C ALA A 125 -21.84 19.22 -4.03
N ARG A 126 -20.57 19.53 -3.82
CA ARG A 126 -19.45 18.85 -4.50
C ARG A 126 -18.87 17.66 -3.72
N ARG A 127 -19.29 17.43 -2.48
CA ARG A 127 -18.84 16.29 -1.67
C ARG A 127 -19.33 14.97 -2.26
N ASP A 128 -18.71 13.87 -1.82
CA ASP A 128 -19.02 12.54 -2.35
C ASP A 128 -20.24 11.90 -1.68
N PHE A 129 -20.16 11.59 -0.40
CA PHE A 129 -21.17 10.85 0.34
C PHE A 129 -21.84 11.72 1.38
N SER A 130 -23.17 11.53 1.56
CA SER A 130 -23.97 12.22 2.55
C SER A 130 -23.36 12.17 3.96
N ILE A 131 -22.87 11.02 4.37
CA ILE A 131 -22.28 10.79 5.69
C ILE A 131 -21.01 11.62 5.97
N ASN A 132 -20.44 12.31 4.97
CA ASN A 132 -19.26 13.18 5.09
C ASN A 132 -19.61 14.66 4.93
N THR A 133 -20.89 15.03 4.98
CA THR A 133 -21.36 16.39 4.66
C THR A 133 -21.90 17.17 5.85
N LEU A 134 -21.75 16.65 7.04
CA LEU A 134 -22.15 17.38 8.24
C LEU A 134 -21.15 18.44 8.62
N TYR A 135 -21.64 19.64 8.92
CA TYR A 135 -20.83 20.77 9.37
C TYR A 135 -21.15 21.03 10.84
N TYR A 136 -20.17 20.80 11.71
CA TYR A 136 -20.32 20.91 13.15
C TYR A 136 -19.62 22.16 13.71
N GLN A 137 -20.38 23.03 14.40
CA GLN A 137 -19.86 24.17 15.15
C GLN A 137 -19.89 23.84 16.64
N PRO A 138 -18.74 23.46 17.26
CA PRO A 138 -18.69 23.00 18.64
C PRO A 138 -19.14 24.04 19.66
N ARG A 139 -18.79 25.30 19.46
CA ARG A 139 -19.10 26.37 20.43
C ARG A 139 -20.60 26.63 20.56
N GLN A 140 -21.29 26.66 19.44
CA GLN A 140 -22.74 26.84 19.36
C GLN A 140 -23.52 25.53 19.59
N ALA A 141 -22.81 24.40 19.63
CA ALA A 141 -23.39 23.06 19.69
C ALA A 141 -24.42 22.79 18.59
N ILE A 142 -24.14 23.27 17.36
CA ILE A 142 -25.01 23.08 16.20
C ILE A 142 -24.36 22.22 15.12
N VAL A 143 -25.19 21.44 14.42
CA VAL A 143 -24.82 20.67 13.24
C VAL A 143 -25.71 21.14 12.09
N LEU A 144 -25.10 21.52 10.98
CA LEU A 144 -25.79 21.81 9.73
C LEU A 144 -25.86 20.53 8.90
N ASP A 145 -27.06 20.11 8.56
CA ASP A 145 -27.33 18.96 7.72
C ASP A 145 -28.13 19.39 6.48
N PHE A 146 -27.53 19.25 5.32
CA PHE A 146 -28.10 19.67 4.04
C PHE A 146 -28.87 18.56 3.31
N CYS A 147 -28.69 17.29 3.70
CA CYS A 147 -29.16 16.14 2.91
C CYS A 147 -29.66 14.96 3.74
N HIS A 148 -30.05 15.19 4.99
CA HIS A 148 -30.46 14.11 5.91
C HIS A 148 -29.32 13.12 6.21
N ALA A 149 -28.07 13.59 6.26
CA ALA A 149 -26.90 12.79 6.55
C ALA A 149 -26.94 12.11 7.94
N VAL A 150 -27.61 12.75 8.89
CA VAL A 150 -27.83 12.19 10.23
C VAL A 150 -28.63 10.89 10.15
N ASP A 151 -29.69 10.87 9.34
CA ASP A 151 -30.53 9.68 9.13
C ASP A 151 -29.72 8.56 8.45
N ASP A 152 -28.93 8.90 7.43
CA ASP A 152 -28.03 7.95 6.74
C ASP A 152 -26.99 7.33 7.70
N ILE A 153 -26.43 8.12 8.62
CA ILE A 153 -25.50 7.60 9.65
C ILE A 153 -26.24 6.69 10.64
N GLN A 154 -27.44 7.04 11.08
CA GLN A 154 -28.25 6.24 12.01
C GLN A 154 -28.70 4.92 11.39
N THR A 155 -29.14 4.93 10.13
CA THR A 155 -29.55 3.74 9.37
C THR A 155 -28.36 2.97 8.79
N ARG A 156 -27.15 3.49 8.95
CA ARG A 156 -25.90 2.93 8.40
C ARG A 156 -25.97 2.74 6.89
N THR A 157 -26.48 3.72 6.19
CA THR A 157 -26.61 3.73 4.73
C THR A 157 -25.53 4.63 4.10
N LEU A 158 -24.87 4.12 3.08
CA LEU A 158 -23.89 4.89 2.29
C LEU A 158 -24.58 5.40 1.03
N ARG A 159 -24.84 6.70 0.96
CA ARG A 159 -25.55 7.38 -0.13
C ARG A 159 -24.64 8.45 -0.77
N PHE A 160 -24.73 8.58 -2.11
CA PHE A 160 -24.11 9.70 -2.81
C PHE A 160 -24.94 10.99 -2.70
N LEU A 161 -24.27 12.10 -2.89
CA LEU A 161 -24.90 13.37 -3.23
C LEU A 161 -25.08 13.45 -4.76
N GLY A 162 -26.33 13.59 -5.22
CA GLY A 162 -26.66 13.59 -6.65
C GLY A 162 -26.71 12.19 -7.26
N GLU A 163 -26.77 12.15 -8.60
CA GLU A 163 -26.95 10.90 -9.36
C GLU A 163 -25.68 10.04 -9.34
N PRO A 164 -25.75 8.78 -8.87
CA PRO A 164 -24.58 7.92 -8.71
C PRO A 164 -23.80 7.68 -10.02
N ALA A 165 -24.47 7.49 -11.15
CA ALA A 165 -23.82 7.27 -12.43
C ALA A 165 -22.96 8.47 -12.83
N GLN A 166 -23.53 9.69 -12.79
CA GLN A 166 -22.83 10.92 -13.05
C GLN A 166 -21.63 11.11 -12.10
N ARG A 167 -21.81 10.78 -10.82
CA ARG A 167 -20.74 10.88 -9.82
C ARG A 167 -19.59 9.93 -10.09
N PHE A 168 -19.83 8.76 -10.66
CA PHE A 168 -18.79 7.84 -11.09
C PHE A 168 -18.08 8.31 -12.36
N GLU A 169 -18.80 8.90 -13.31
CA GLU A 169 -18.22 9.50 -14.52
C GLU A 169 -17.32 10.69 -14.18
N GLU A 170 -17.73 11.57 -13.27
CA GLU A 170 -16.93 12.70 -12.81
C GLU A 170 -15.62 12.27 -12.14
N ASP A 171 -15.65 11.21 -11.36
CA ASP A 171 -14.50 10.66 -10.65
C ASP A 171 -14.68 9.16 -10.36
N PRO A 172 -14.18 8.29 -11.24
CA PRO A 172 -14.33 6.83 -11.08
C PRO A 172 -13.75 6.27 -9.78
N VAL A 173 -12.77 6.96 -9.17
CA VAL A 173 -12.20 6.55 -7.87
C VAL A 173 -13.25 6.54 -6.75
N ARG A 174 -14.37 7.24 -6.91
CA ARG A 174 -15.49 7.19 -5.97
C ARG A 174 -16.06 5.77 -5.81
N MET A 175 -15.92 4.89 -6.81
CA MET A 175 -16.27 3.45 -6.69
C MET A 175 -15.45 2.79 -5.58
N LEU A 176 -14.12 2.97 -5.61
CA LEU A 176 -13.23 2.43 -4.58
C LEU A 176 -13.52 3.02 -3.20
N ARG A 177 -13.85 4.32 -3.17
CA ARG A 177 -14.21 5.01 -1.93
C ARG A 177 -15.52 4.48 -1.36
N ALA A 178 -16.52 4.19 -2.20
CA ALA A 178 -17.80 3.59 -1.77
C ALA A 178 -17.55 2.24 -1.09
N LEU A 179 -16.86 1.33 -1.76
CA LEU A 179 -16.54 0.01 -1.19
C LEU A 179 -15.71 0.11 0.09
N ARG A 180 -14.75 1.05 0.12
CA ARG A 180 -13.93 1.31 1.30
C ARG A 180 -14.73 1.80 2.49
N PHE A 181 -15.63 2.78 2.30
CA PHE A 181 -16.45 3.29 3.39
C PHE A 181 -17.47 2.27 3.86
N ALA A 182 -18.13 1.55 2.95
CA ALA A 182 -19.05 0.47 3.28
C ALA A 182 -18.36 -0.60 4.15
N ALA A 183 -17.15 -1.05 3.73
CA ALA A 183 -16.39 -2.04 4.48
C ALA A 183 -15.91 -1.50 5.85
N LYS A 184 -15.35 -0.28 5.88
CA LYS A 184 -14.78 0.34 7.09
C LYS A 184 -15.84 0.62 8.14
N LEU A 185 -16.99 1.16 7.74
CA LEU A 185 -18.03 1.62 8.66
C LEU A 185 -19.09 0.55 8.94
N ASN A 186 -19.05 -0.56 8.22
CA ASN A 186 -20.12 -1.57 8.21
C ASN A 186 -21.47 -0.96 7.82
N PHE A 187 -21.47 -0.18 6.73
CA PHE A 187 -22.65 0.46 6.16
C PHE A 187 -23.12 -0.32 4.95
N GLN A 188 -24.43 -0.33 4.74
CA GLN A 188 -25.06 -0.82 3.51
C GLN A 188 -24.88 0.23 2.41
N ILE A 189 -24.54 -0.22 1.22
CA ILE A 189 -24.50 0.67 0.05
C ILE A 189 -25.93 0.87 -0.43
N ASP A 190 -26.32 2.12 -0.66
CA ASP A 190 -27.64 2.46 -1.22
C ASP A 190 -27.86 1.76 -2.56
N GLN A 191 -29.08 1.27 -2.80
CA GLN A 191 -29.40 0.50 -4.00
C GLN A 191 -29.10 1.27 -5.28
N ALA A 192 -29.35 2.58 -5.29
CA ALA A 192 -29.04 3.43 -6.45
C ALA A 192 -27.52 3.45 -6.80
N ILE A 193 -26.66 3.26 -5.81
CA ILE A 193 -25.20 3.10 -6.06
C ILE A 193 -24.90 1.70 -6.58
N ILE A 194 -25.55 0.66 -6.04
CA ILE A 194 -25.36 -0.73 -6.47
C ILE A 194 -25.73 -0.89 -7.93
N ASP A 195 -26.86 -0.33 -8.33
CA ASP A 195 -27.41 -0.46 -9.69
C ASP A 195 -26.49 0.12 -10.78
N VAL A 196 -25.58 1.03 -10.42
CA VAL A 196 -24.64 1.65 -11.35
C VAL A 196 -23.25 1.01 -11.37
N PHE A 197 -23.00 -0.07 -10.61
CA PHE A 197 -21.77 -0.87 -10.73
C PHE A 197 -21.83 -1.79 -11.96
N THR A 198 -22.04 -1.21 -13.13
CA THR A 198 -22.05 -1.95 -14.40
C THR A 198 -20.63 -2.16 -14.95
N PRO A 199 -20.43 -3.13 -15.85
CA PRO A 199 -19.12 -3.31 -16.50
C PRO A 199 -18.62 -2.05 -17.21
N GLU A 200 -19.53 -1.27 -17.83
CA GLU A 200 -19.21 -0.05 -18.57
C GLU A 200 -18.68 1.02 -17.63
N LEU A 201 -19.35 1.28 -16.50
CA LEU A 201 -18.93 2.29 -15.53
C LEU A 201 -17.67 1.86 -14.79
N THR A 202 -17.54 0.59 -14.41
CA THR A 202 -16.32 0.11 -13.75
C THR A 202 -15.07 0.20 -14.63
N GLN A 203 -15.22 0.11 -15.98
CA GLN A 203 -14.12 0.30 -16.91
C GLN A 203 -13.54 1.72 -16.88
N LEU A 204 -14.30 2.74 -16.48
CA LEU A 204 -13.80 4.11 -16.32
C LEU A 204 -12.62 4.20 -15.33
N LEU A 205 -12.47 3.23 -14.44
CA LEU A 205 -11.27 3.13 -13.59
C LEU A 205 -9.97 2.97 -14.39
N ARG A 206 -10.04 2.51 -15.65
CA ARG A 206 -8.86 2.42 -16.54
C ARG A 206 -8.35 3.78 -17.02
N ASP A 207 -9.22 4.79 -17.01
CA ASP A 207 -8.90 6.15 -17.42
C ASP A 207 -8.27 6.94 -16.25
N VAL A 208 -8.36 6.40 -15.04
CA VAL A 208 -7.68 6.96 -13.87
C VAL A 208 -6.19 6.64 -13.93
N SER A 209 -5.35 7.62 -13.60
CA SER A 209 -3.91 7.41 -13.59
C SER A 209 -3.51 6.23 -12.67
N PRO A 210 -2.63 5.32 -13.11
CA PRO A 210 -2.21 4.16 -12.33
C PRO A 210 -1.58 4.51 -10.96
N HIS A 211 -0.99 5.69 -10.81
CA HIS A 211 -0.50 6.20 -9.53
C HIS A 211 -1.66 6.46 -8.55
N ARG A 212 -2.72 7.12 -9.02
CA ARG A 212 -3.90 7.40 -8.20
C ARG A 212 -4.62 6.13 -7.78
N LEU A 213 -4.72 5.15 -8.69
CA LEU A 213 -5.27 3.83 -8.34
C LEU A 213 -4.43 3.12 -7.29
N TYR A 214 -3.10 3.22 -7.37
CA TYR A 214 -2.21 2.69 -6.35
C TYR A 214 -2.46 3.35 -4.99
N ASP A 215 -2.56 4.68 -4.93
CA ASP A 215 -2.81 5.42 -3.69
C ASP A 215 -4.15 5.01 -3.04
N GLU A 216 -5.21 4.84 -3.83
CA GLU A 216 -6.49 4.36 -3.31
C GLU A 216 -6.43 2.88 -2.89
N SER A 217 -5.70 2.02 -3.62
CA SER A 217 -5.48 0.63 -3.21
C SER A 217 -4.74 0.53 -1.88
N GLN A 218 -3.74 1.39 -1.62
CA GLN A 218 -3.08 1.45 -0.32
C GLN A 218 -4.05 1.80 0.81
N LYS A 219 -4.98 2.74 0.58
CA LYS A 219 -6.03 3.08 1.56
C LYS A 219 -6.95 1.90 1.84
N LEU A 220 -7.26 1.07 0.83
CA LEU A 220 -8.01 -0.18 1.02
C LEU A 220 -7.24 -1.16 1.91
N PHE A 221 -5.93 -1.32 1.67
CA PHE A 221 -5.11 -2.29 2.40
C PHE A 221 -4.78 -1.87 3.85
N THR A 222 -4.87 -0.58 4.16
CA THR A 222 -4.45 -0.02 5.46
C THR A 222 -5.60 0.42 6.36
N MET A 223 -6.86 0.21 5.97
CA MET A 223 -8.01 0.68 6.75
C MET A 223 -8.42 -0.24 7.90
N GLY A 224 -7.87 -1.46 8.01
CA GLY A 224 -8.21 -2.43 9.05
C GLY A 224 -9.50 -3.23 8.81
N HIS A 225 -9.98 -3.27 7.57
CA HIS A 225 -11.16 -4.02 7.12
C HIS A 225 -10.93 -4.65 5.74
N LEU A 226 -9.71 -5.09 5.48
CA LEU A 226 -9.29 -5.62 4.18
C LEU A 226 -10.02 -6.92 3.85
N ALA A 227 -10.16 -7.83 4.83
CA ALA A 227 -10.88 -9.10 4.63
C ALA A 227 -12.34 -8.90 4.20
N ARG A 228 -12.96 -7.78 4.58
CA ARG A 228 -14.34 -7.43 4.17
C ARG A 228 -14.40 -6.82 2.79
N VAL A 229 -13.44 -5.95 2.44
CA VAL A 229 -13.49 -5.24 1.14
C VAL A 229 -13.08 -6.11 -0.04
N LEU A 230 -12.22 -7.12 0.16
CA LEU A 230 -11.74 -7.97 -0.94
C LEU A 230 -12.87 -8.65 -1.71
N PRO A 231 -13.85 -9.35 -1.08
CA PRO A 231 -14.97 -9.94 -1.80
C PRO A 231 -15.81 -8.87 -2.53
N MET A 232 -16.00 -7.69 -1.94
CA MET A 232 -16.72 -6.60 -2.58
C MET A 232 -16.04 -6.11 -3.87
N LEU A 233 -14.69 -6.07 -3.93
CA LEU A 233 -13.99 -5.70 -5.16
C LEU A 233 -14.28 -6.68 -6.31
N ILE A 234 -14.52 -7.95 -6.01
CA ILE A 234 -14.90 -8.97 -6.99
C ILE A 234 -16.37 -8.83 -7.37
N GLU A 235 -17.26 -8.78 -6.38
CA GLU A 235 -18.71 -8.68 -6.51
C GLU A 235 -19.12 -7.49 -7.38
N TYR A 236 -18.54 -6.32 -7.14
CA TYR A 236 -18.82 -5.09 -7.88
C TYR A 236 -17.95 -4.88 -9.13
N GLY A 237 -17.25 -5.92 -9.61
CA GLY A 237 -16.50 -5.89 -10.88
C GLY A 237 -15.23 -5.02 -10.89
N VAL A 238 -14.82 -4.48 -9.74
CA VAL A 238 -13.71 -3.54 -9.61
C VAL A 238 -12.36 -4.25 -9.61
N TRP A 239 -12.31 -5.52 -9.20
CA TRP A 239 -11.07 -6.31 -9.10
C TRP A 239 -10.22 -6.27 -10.36
N LYS A 240 -10.82 -6.54 -11.52
CA LYS A 240 -10.15 -6.57 -12.83
C LYS A 240 -9.59 -5.22 -13.29
N GLN A 241 -10.07 -4.13 -12.69
CA GLN A 241 -9.59 -2.78 -13.01
C GLN A 241 -8.35 -2.41 -12.20
N LEU A 242 -8.19 -2.99 -11.00
CA LEU A 242 -7.05 -2.74 -10.11
C LEU A 242 -5.89 -3.70 -10.33
N PHE A 243 -6.19 -4.96 -10.68
CA PHE A 243 -5.20 -6.02 -10.76
C PHE A 243 -5.12 -6.56 -12.19
N ALA A 244 -3.90 -6.51 -12.74
CA ALA A 244 -3.60 -7.14 -14.01
C ALA A 244 -3.49 -8.65 -13.82
N GLU A 245 -4.07 -9.43 -14.69
CA GLU A 245 -3.89 -10.90 -14.75
C GLU A 245 -4.21 -11.70 -13.47
N ILE A 246 -4.52 -11.08 -12.33
CA ILE A 246 -4.92 -11.79 -11.12
C ILE A 246 -6.37 -12.24 -11.27
N PRO A 247 -6.66 -13.56 -11.20
CA PRO A 247 -8.04 -14.05 -11.27
C PRO A 247 -8.92 -13.41 -10.18
N PRO A 248 -10.20 -13.12 -10.45
CA PRO A 248 -11.13 -12.56 -9.46
C PRO A 248 -11.58 -13.65 -8.47
N LYS A 249 -10.62 -14.19 -7.74
CA LYS A 249 -10.81 -15.26 -6.75
C LYS A 249 -9.93 -14.98 -5.53
N ILE A 250 -10.52 -15.05 -4.36
CA ILE A 250 -9.78 -14.93 -3.10
C ILE A 250 -9.29 -16.32 -2.71
N THR A 251 -7.97 -16.48 -2.63
CA THR A 251 -7.36 -17.71 -2.13
C THR A 251 -7.33 -17.72 -0.60
N ILE A 252 -7.18 -18.90 0.00
CA ILE A 252 -7.04 -19.04 1.46
C ILE A 252 -5.87 -18.20 1.97
N PHE A 253 -4.79 -18.11 1.19
CA PHE A 253 -3.62 -17.31 1.51
C PHE A 253 -3.95 -15.81 1.54
N MET A 254 -4.64 -15.29 0.52
CA MET A 254 -5.09 -13.89 0.47
C MET A 254 -6.01 -13.55 1.64
N GLU A 255 -6.98 -14.42 1.93
CA GLU A 255 -7.93 -14.23 3.04
C GLU A 255 -7.22 -14.19 4.40
N ARG A 256 -6.32 -15.14 4.66
CA ARG A 256 -5.53 -15.16 5.92
C ARG A 256 -4.63 -13.94 6.05
N ALA A 257 -3.97 -13.54 4.97
CA ALA A 257 -3.14 -12.35 4.97
C ALA A 257 -3.96 -11.07 5.22
N ALA A 258 -5.16 -10.98 4.64
CA ALA A 258 -6.07 -9.86 4.89
C ALA A 258 -6.53 -9.81 6.35
N ARG A 259 -6.97 -10.92 6.92
CA ARG A 259 -7.38 -11.02 8.35
C ARG A 259 -6.22 -10.69 9.30
N ASN A 260 -5.01 -11.18 8.98
CA ASN A 260 -3.80 -10.86 9.77
C ASN A 260 -3.47 -9.36 9.70
N THR A 261 -3.59 -8.77 8.52
CA THR A 261 -3.39 -7.32 8.32
C THR A 261 -4.40 -6.51 9.14
N ASP A 262 -5.68 -6.86 9.08
CA ASP A 262 -6.75 -6.19 9.84
C ASP A 262 -6.51 -6.31 11.35
N GLN A 263 -6.17 -7.50 11.85
CA GLN A 263 -5.86 -7.72 13.26
C GLN A 263 -4.65 -6.89 13.72
N ARG A 264 -3.59 -6.82 12.92
CA ARG A 264 -2.40 -6.00 13.25
C ARG A 264 -2.76 -4.52 13.36
N ILE A 265 -3.60 -4.01 12.48
CA ILE A 265 -4.06 -2.61 12.53
C ILE A 265 -4.90 -2.37 13.79
N GLN A 266 -5.82 -3.28 14.12
CA GLN A 266 -6.67 -3.17 15.32
C GLN A 266 -5.87 -3.09 16.62
N ILE A 267 -4.76 -3.82 16.72
CA ILE A 267 -3.86 -3.76 17.89
C ILE A 267 -2.77 -2.68 17.77
N GLY A 268 -2.93 -1.72 16.85
CA GLY A 268 -2.04 -0.56 16.69
C GLY A 268 -0.66 -0.86 16.10
N LYS A 269 -0.44 -2.04 15.52
CA LYS A 269 0.83 -2.36 14.86
C LYS A 269 0.91 -1.70 13.49
N THR A 270 2.09 -1.20 13.16
CA THR A 270 2.37 -0.70 11.82
C THR A 270 2.38 -1.83 10.79
N ILE A 271 1.86 -1.55 9.61
CA ILE A 271 1.88 -2.46 8.46
C ILE A 271 2.57 -1.77 7.28
N ASN A 272 3.14 -2.58 6.38
CA ASN A 272 3.60 -2.11 5.08
C ASN A 272 2.57 -2.53 4.02
N PRO A 273 1.88 -1.59 3.34
CA PRO A 273 0.85 -1.94 2.35
C PRO A 273 1.41 -2.74 1.16
N ALA A 274 2.71 -2.62 0.86
CA ALA A 274 3.38 -3.44 -0.16
C ALA A 274 3.40 -4.94 0.17
N PHE A 275 3.24 -5.31 1.46
CA PHE A 275 3.14 -6.71 1.86
C PHE A 275 1.93 -7.39 1.24
N PHE A 276 0.79 -6.71 1.19
CA PHE A 276 -0.40 -7.29 0.60
C PHE A 276 -0.31 -7.39 -0.92
N TYR A 277 0.40 -6.49 -1.60
CA TYR A 277 0.75 -6.67 -3.01
C TYR A 277 1.64 -7.90 -3.23
N ALA A 278 2.60 -8.16 -2.33
CA ALA A 278 3.40 -9.39 -2.41
C ALA A 278 2.52 -10.65 -2.30
N VAL A 279 1.48 -10.62 -1.47
CA VAL A 279 0.50 -11.71 -1.33
C VAL A 279 -0.35 -11.86 -2.60
N LEU A 280 -0.93 -10.78 -3.10
CA LEU A 280 -1.80 -10.78 -4.28
C LEU A 280 -1.09 -11.31 -5.54
N LEU A 281 0.17 -10.94 -5.72
CA LEU A 281 0.95 -11.25 -6.91
C LEU A 281 1.74 -12.56 -6.78
N TRP A 282 1.61 -13.30 -5.66
CA TRP A 282 2.43 -14.47 -5.36
C TRP A 282 2.22 -15.62 -6.35
N GLU A 283 0.99 -15.97 -6.67
CA GLU A 283 0.68 -17.07 -7.60
C GLU A 283 1.22 -16.77 -9.01
N LEU A 284 0.99 -15.53 -9.49
CA LEU A 284 1.56 -15.08 -10.77
C LEU A 284 3.09 -15.11 -10.78
N PHE A 285 3.71 -14.76 -9.64
CA PHE A 285 5.16 -14.83 -9.51
C PHE A 285 5.66 -16.28 -9.62
N LEU A 286 4.99 -17.25 -8.99
CA LEU A 286 5.34 -18.67 -9.11
C LEU A 286 5.16 -19.18 -10.56
N GLU A 287 4.04 -18.88 -11.20
CA GLU A 287 3.79 -19.24 -12.60
C GLU A 287 4.89 -18.68 -13.53
N ARG A 288 5.34 -17.45 -13.28
CA ARG A 288 6.42 -16.86 -14.06
C ARG A 288 7.78 -17.46 -13.74
N CYS A 289 8.03 -17.85 -12.51
CA CYS A 289 9.24 -18.61 -12.18
C CYS A 289 9.30 -19.92 -12.97
N ASP A 290 8.21 -20.70 -12.98
CA ASP A 290 8.12 -21.95 -13.71
C ASP A 290 8.28 -21.75 -15.21
N PHE A 291 7.69 -20.68 -15.77
CA PHE A 291 7.88 -20.34 -17.18
C PHE A 291 9.35 -20.10 -17.54
N TYR A 292 10.12 -19.39 -16.73
CA TYR A 292 11.54 -19.14 -16.99
C TYR A 292 12.40 -20.37 -16.72
N LEU A 293 12.07 -21.17 -15.70
CA LEU A 293 12.75 -22.45 -15.43
C LEU A 293 12.58 -23.44 -16.60
N ASN A 294 11.36 -23.54 -17.15
CA ASN A 294 11.09 -24.38 -18.33
C ASN A 294 11.81 -23.91 -19.61
N LYS A 295 12.26 -22.64 -19.65
CA LYS A 295 13.13 -22.12 -20.70
C LYS A 295 14.63 -22.36 -20.45
N GLY A 296 14.98 -23.05 -19.37
CA GLY A 296 16.37 -23.34 -19.02
C GLY A 296 17.09 -22.22 -18.30
N VAL A 297 16.37 -21.19 -17.83
CA VAL A 297 16.98 -20.11 -17.04
C VAL A 297 17.32 -20.62 -15.63
N VAL A 298 18.50 -20.30 -15.14
CA VAL A 298 18.92 -20.73 -13.79
C VAL A 298 18.01 -20.18 -12.70
N PRO A 299 17.76 -20.93 -11.60
CA PRO A 299 16.69 -20.58 -10.63
C PRO A 299 16.77 -19.20 -10.02
N ALA A 300 17.96 -18.67 -9.74
CA ALA A 300 18.11 -17.33 -9.17
C ALA A 300 17.71 -16.24 -10.17
N GLU A 301 18.11 -16.39 -11.42
CA GLU A 301 17.78 -15.46 -12.50
C GLU A 301 16.29 -15.60 -12.91
N ALA A 302 15.74 -16.81 -12.94
CA ALA A 302 14.33 -17.05 -13.21
C ALA A 302 13.44 -16.31 -12.22
N ARG A 303 13.75 -16.35 -10.92
CA ARG A 303 13.04 -15.56 -9.90
C ARG A 303 13.19 -14.04 -10.09
N ALA A 304 14.39 -13.58 -10.41
CA ALA A 304 14.64 -12.16 -10.65
C ALA A 304 13.83 -11.64 -11.84
N GLN A 305 13.84 -12.38 -12.98
CA GLN A 305 13.08 -12.05 -14.18
C GLN A 305 11.57 -12.14 -13.94
N ALA A 306 11.10 -13.19 -13.27
CA ALA A 306 9.69 -13.37 -12.91
C ALA A 306 9.18 -12.18 -12.07
N GLY A 307 9.94 -11.77 -11.06
CA GLY A 307 9.56 -10.63 -10.22
C GLY A 307 9.45 -9.33 -10.98
N LEU A 308 10.36 -9.06 -11.91
CA LEU A 308 10.30 -7.87 -12.77
C LEU A 308 9.12 -7.93 -13.75
N ASP A 309 8.87 -9.08 -14.36
CA ASP A 309 7.79 -9.28 -15.33
C ASP A 309 6.42 -9.06 -14.69
N VAL A 310 6.17 -9.68 -13.53
CA VAL A 310 4.90 -9.54 -12.78
C VAL A 310 4.65 -8.08 -12.38
N LEU A 311 5.65 -7.40 -11.83
CA LEU A 311 5.52 -6.01 -11.42
C LEU A 311 5.30 -5.07 -12.61
N LYS A 312 5.99 -5.31 -13.74
CA LYS A 312 5.79 -4.55 -14.98
C LYS A 312 4.37 -4.71 -15.52
N ARG A 313 3.80 -5.93 -15.48
CA ARG A 313 2.42 -6.18 -15.90
C ARG A 313 1.43 -5.50 -14.96
N GLN A 314 1.63 -5.61 -13.64
CA GLN A 314 0.80 -4.92 -12.67
C GLN A 314 0.81 -3.39 -12.86
N ALA A 315 1.92 -2.80 -13.28
CA ALA A 315 2.04 -1.37 -13.55
C ALA A 315 1.09 -0.86 -14.66
N THR A 316 0.54 -1.73 -15.49
CA THR A 316 -0.51 -1.37 -16.47
C THR A 316 -1.84 -1.01 -15.81
N ARG A 317 -2.02 -1.34 -14.53
CA ARG A 317 -3.21 -1.05 -13.71
C ARG A 317 -2.88 -0.11 -12.56
N THR A 318 -1.99 -0.52 -11.69
CA THR A 318 -1.54 0.27 -10.54
C THR A 318 -0.03 0.32 -10.51
N ILE A 319 0.55 1.53 -10.57
CA ILE A 319 2.00 1.71 -10.55
C ILE A 319 2.48 1.64 -9.10
N ILE A 320 3.13 0.54 -8.78
CA ILE A 320 3.77 0.33 -7.48
C ILE A 320 5.08 1.14 -7.46
N PRO A 321 5.32 2.02 -6.47
CA PRO A 321 6.56 2.78 -6.38
C PRO A 321 7.79 1.88 -6.20
N ARG A 322 8.94 2.29 -6.73
CA ARG A 322 10.19 1.50 -6.70
C ARG A 322 10.58 0.95 -5.34
N PHE A 323 10.40 1.74 -4.27
CA PHE A 323 10.71 1.26 -2.91
C PHE A 323 9.80 0.10 -2.48
N ALA A 324 8.53 0.11 -2.91
CA ALA A 324 7.56 -0.95 -2.64
C ALA A 324 7.82 -2.17 -3.52
N GLU A 325 8.19 -2.00 -4.80
CA GLU A 325 8.62 -3.09 -5.68
C GLU A 325 9.85 -3.81 -5.11
N THR A 326 10.84 -3.05 -4.62
CA THR A 326 12.02 -3.62 -3.96
C THR A 326 11.62 -4.44 -2.75
N PHE A 327 10.72 -3.91 -1.89
CA PHE A 327 10.22 -4.64 -0.74
C PHE A 327 9.53 -5.96 -1.14
N ILE A 328 8.66 -5.94 -2.16
CA ILE A 328 7.94 -7.12 -2.65
C ILE A 328 8.94 -8.20 -3.12
N ARG A 329 9.90 -7.82 -3.96
CA ARG A 329 10.92 -8.75 -4.46
C ARG A 329 11.79 -9.33 -3.35
N GLU A 330 12.18 -8.51 -2.36
CA GLU A 330 12.94 -8.96 -1.20
C GLU A 330 12.14 -9.96 -0.34
N VAL A 331 10.82 -9.77 -0.16
CA VAL A 331 9.94 -10.71 0.54
C VAL A 331 9.86 -12.04 -0.22
N TRP A 332 9.73 -12.01 -1.56
CA TRP A 332 9.70 -13.22 -2.39
C TRP A 332 11.05 -13.97 -2.40
N GLU A 333 12.16 -13.26 -2.53
CA GLU A 333 13.49 -13.87 -2.45
C GLU A 333 13.78 -14.47 -1.07
N MET A 334 13.28 -13.84 -0.01
CA MET A 334 13.41 -14.34 1.35
C MET A 334 12.74 -15.72 1.50
N GLN A 335 11.69 -16.05 0.72
CA GLN A 335 11.02 -17.35 0.80
C GLN A 335 12.00 -18.50 0.52
N THR A 336 12.80 -18.40 -0.53
CA THR A 336 13.80 -19.44 -0.86
C THR A 336 14.86 -19.56 0.23
N ARG A 337 15.28 -18.44 0.83
CA ARG A 337 16.29 -18.42 1.89
C ARG A 337 15.76 -18.99 3.21
N LEU A 338 14.50 -18.71 3.55
CA LEU A 338 13.85 -19.19 4.77
C LEU A 338 13.45 -20.67 4.68
N LEU A 339 13.06 -21.16 3.51
CA LEU A 339 12.77 -22.58 3.28
C LEU A 339 14.01 -23.44 3.38
N ASN A 340 15.15 -22.96 2.90
CA ASN A 340 16.38 -23.71 2.83
C ASN A 340 17.55 -22.94 3.43
N PRO A 341 17.50 -22.54 4.72
CA PRO A 341 18.59 -21.77 5.32
C PRO A 341 19.85 -22.63 5.42
N LYS A 342 20.99 -22.03 5.10
CA LYS A 342 22.27 -22.64 5.44
C LYS A 342 22.50 -22.44 6.94
N PRO A 343 22.98 -23.46 7.68
CA PRO A 343 23.13 -23.37 9.13
C PRO A 343 23.91 -22.16 9.61
N GLN A 344 25.01 -21.84 8.92
CA GLN A 344 25.86 -20.68 9.25
C GLN A 344 25.18 -19.33 8.95
N GLN A 345 24.05 -19.33 8.26
CA GLN A 345 23.32 -18.12 7.86
C GLN A 345 22.01 -17.91 8.62
N ILE A 346 21.62 -18.87 9.51
CA ILE A 346 20.33 -18.81 10.22
C ILE A 346 20.26 -17.54 11.08
N GLU A 347 21.28 -17.26 11.87
CA GLU A 347 21.33 -16.07 12.72
C GLU A 347 21.37 -14.78 11.91
N ALA A 348 22.19 -14.74 10.86
CA ALA A 348 22.25 -13.60 9.93
C ALA A 348 20.92 -13.37 9.20
N LEU A 349 20.18 -14.45 8.86
CA LEU A 349 18.84 -14.35 8.31
C LEU A 349 17.84 -13.80 9.32
N ALA A 350 17.88 -14.29 10.57
CA ALA A 350 16.99 -13.82 11.65
C ALA A 350 17.22 -12.34 11.98
N SER A 351 18.45 -11.84 11.79
CA SER A 351 18.82 -10.42 12.00
C SER A 351 18.61 -9.55 10.74
N HIS A 352 18.19 -10.12 9.63
CA HIS A 352 18.04 -9.37 8.38
C HIS A 352 16.85 -8.40 8.44
N ALA A 353 16.99 -7.18 7.92
CA ALA A 353 15.97 -6.13 7.95
C ALA A 353 14.61 -6.56 7.36
N ARG A 354 14.59 -7.52 6.42
CA ARG A 354 13.37 -8.07 5.81
C ARG A 354 12.93 -9.40 6.43
N PHE A 355 13.64 -9.89 7.45
CA PHE A 355 13.30 -11.17 8.07
C PHE A 355 11.85 -11.21 8.54
N ARG A 356 11.42 -10.20 9.29
CA ARG A 356 10.05 -10.18 9.84
C ARG A 356 8.99 -10.29 8.75
N ALA A 357 9.12 -9.53 7.66
CA ALA A 357 8.15 -9.59 6.55
C ALA A 357 8.23 -10.93 5.80
N GLY A 358 9.43 -11.43 5.51
CA GLY A 358 9.63 -12.73 4.86
C GLY A 358 9.11 -13.89 5.71
N PHE A 359 9.34 -13.85 7.02
CA PHE A 359 8.85 -14.84 7.97
C PHE A 359 7.32 -14.80 8.11
N ASP A 360 6.72 -13.62 8.30
CA ASP A 360 5.25 -13.47 8.36
C ASP A 360 4.60 -14.02 7.07
N PHE A 361 5.21 -13.77 5.91
CA PHE A 361 4.75 -14.29 4.62
C PHE A 361 4.83 -15.82 4.56
N LEU A 362 5.96 -16.42 4.96
CA LEU A 362 6.16 -17.86 4.99
C LEU A 362 5.16 -18.55 5.93
N LEU A 363 5.01 -18.02 7.14
CA LEU A 363 4.09 -18.57 8.15
C LEU A 363 2.63 -18.49 7.69
N LEU A 364 2.24 -17.40 7.01
CA LEU A 364 0.90 -17.28 6.43
C LEU A 364 0.66 -18.27 5.29
N ARG A 365 1.65 -18.52 4.42
CA ARG A 365 1.60 -19.56 3.40
C ARG A 365 1.38 -20.93 4.03
N GLU A 366 2.20 -21.28 5.00
CA GLU A 366 2.12 -22.55 5.72
C GLU A 366 0.76 -22.75 6.41
N LYS A 367 0.30 -21.76 7.16
CA LYS A 367 -1.02 -21.77 7.80
C LYS A 367 -2.18 -21.81 6.77
N SER A 368 -1.92 -21.49 5.51
CA SER A 368 -2.89 -21.58 4.41
C SER A 368 -2.87 -22.92 3.67
N GLY A 369 -2.05 -23.86 4.12
CA GLY A 369 -1.98 -25.22 3.57
C GLY A 369 -0.97 -25.39 2.43
N ASP A 370 -0.03 -24.46 2.25
CA ASP A 370 1.06 -24.59 1.28
C ASP A 370 2.07 -25.64 1.77
N SER A 371 2.00 -26.83 1.20
CA SER A 371 2.90 -27.95 1.53
C SER A 371 4.37 -27.68 1.17
N GLY A 372 4.63 -26.75 0.23
CA GLY A 372 5.98 -26.36 -0.14
C GLY A 372 6.76 -25.62 0.95
N THR A 373 6.12 -25.30 2.08
CA THR A 373 6.77 -24.68 3.23
C THR A 373 7.48 -25.66 4.16
N GLU A 374 7.15 -26.96 4.07
CA GLU A 374 7.79 -28.08 4.80
C GLU A 374 7.92 -27.84 6.33
N GLY A 375 6.97 -27.09 6.94
CA GLY A 375 6.98 -26.78 8.39
C GLY A 375 7.97 -25.67 8.79
N MET A 376 8.61 -25.02 7.83
CA MET A 376 9.62 -24.00 8.11
C MET A 376 9.03 -22.72 8.70
N GLY A 377 7.77 -22.41 8.48
CA GLY A 377 7.08 -21.30 9.10
C GLY A 377 7.01 -21.46 10.62
N VAL A 378 6.52 -22.61 11.09
CA VAL A 378 6.47 -22.96 12.53
C VAL A 378 7.88 -23.10 13.10
N TRP A 379 8.82 -23.66 12.34
CA TRP A 379 10.21 -23.75 12.80
C TRP A 379 10.81 -22.37 13.10
N TRP A 380 10.62 -21.38 12.22
CA TRP A 380 11.08 -20.01 12.42
C TRP A 380 10.31 -19.29 13.55
N GLU A 381 9.01 -19.57 13.72
CA GLU A 381 8.22 -19.06 14.84
C GLU A 381 8.83 -19.48 16.17
N ASN A 382 9.08 -20.77 16.34
CA ASN A 382 9.71 -21.33 17.54
C ASN A 382 11.16 -20.81 17.74
N TYR A 383 11.93 -20.70 16.65
CA TYR A 383 13.32 -20.23 16.72
C TYR A 383 13.45 -18.80 17.28
N GLN A 384 12.49 -17.92 17.02
CA GLN A 384 12.53 -16.55 17.53
C GLN A 384 12.44 -16.48 19.06
N ASP A 385 11.65 -17.37 19.66
CA ASP A 385 11.36 -17.39 21.10
C ASP A 385 12.39 -18.20 21.91
N MET A 386 13.36 -18.86 21.25
CA MET A 386 14.40 -19.65 21.89
C MET A 386 15.48 -18.79 22.55
N SER A 387 16.01 -19.30 23.69
CA SER A 387 17.25 -18.78 24.27
C SER A 387 18.45 -19.04 23.35
N ILE A 388 19.59 -18.40 23.61
CA ILE A 388 20.82 -18.57 22.81
C ILE A 388 21.23 -20.04 22.73
N ASP A 389 21.25 -20.73 23.89
CA ASP A 389 21.64 -22.15 23.96
C ASP A 389 20.65 -23.05 23.20
N GLN A 390 19.36 -22.75 23.29
CA GLN A 390 18.31 -23.45 22.53
C GLN A 390 18.43 -23.22 21.03
N LYS A 391 18.80 -22.00 20.59
CA LYS A 391 19.03 -21.68 19.17
C LYS A 391 20.19 -22.50 18.60
N GLU A 392 21.30 -22.59 19.33
CA GLU A 392 22.41 -23.43 18.93
C GLU A 392 22.04 -24.92 18.87
N ALA A 393 21.27 -25.41 19.87
CA ALA A 393 20.78 -26.77 19.89
C ALA A 393 19.81 -27.08 18.73
N ALA A 394 18.94 -26.13 18.35
CA ALA A 394 18.00 -26.29 17.25
C ALA A 394 18.67 -26.36 15.86
N ILE A 395 19.81 -25.70 15.68
CA ILE A 395 20.58 -25.72 14.42
C ILE A 395 21.26 -27.07 14.19
N ARG A 396 21.70 -27.78 15.26
CA ARG A 396 22.43 -29.07 15.16
C ARG A 396 21.63 -30.21 14.53
N PRO A 397 20.37 -30.50 14.91
CA PRO A 397 19.55 -31.55 14.26
C PRO A 397 19.17 -31.19 12.83
N TYR A 398 18.90 -29.92 12.56
CA TYR A 398 18.62 -29.40 11.20
C TYR A 398 19.77 -29.70 10.23
N ASN A 399 21.01 -29.60 10.70
CA ASN A 399 22.20 -29.99 9.95
C ASN A 399 22.22 -31.48 9.60
N ARG A 400 21.83 -32.35 10.54
CA ARG A 400 21.82 -33.82 10.36
C ARG A 400 20.74 -34.27 9.39
N GLN A 401 19.54 -33.73 9.47
CA GLN A 401 18.43 -34.06 8.56
C GLN A 401 18.73 -33.64 7.12
N ARG A 402 19.33 -32.46 6.95
CA ARG A 402 19.70 -31.97 5.64
C ARG A 402 20.87 -32.72 4.99
N ALA A 403 21.82 -33.20 5.80
CA ALA A 403 22.89 -34.05 5.33
C ALA A 403 22.35 -35.43 4.86
N LYS A 404 21.33 -35.98 5.55
CA LYS A 404 20.64 -37.21 5.12
C LYS A 404 19.85 -37.01 3.83
N ALA A 405 19.07 -35.92 3.71
CA ALA A 405 18.29 -35.62 2.52
C ALA A 405 19.15 -35.33 1.28
N ARG A 406 20.36 -34.79 1.47
CA ARG A 406 21.34 -34.62 0.37
C ARG A 406 21.93 -35.95 -0.07
N ARG A 407 22.18 -36.88 0.87
CA ARG A 407 22.70 -38.20 0.53
C ARG A 407 21.66 -39.05 -0.19
N SER A 408 20.37 -38.98 0.17
CA SER A 408 19.32 -39.70 -0.58
C SER A 408 19.14 -39.14 -1.99
N LYS A 409 19.15 -37.83 -2.18
CA LYS A 409 19.09 -37.21 -3.52
C LYS A 409 20.32 -37.48 -4.40
N SER A 410 21.51 -37.69 -3.82
CA SER A 410 22.69 -38.08 -4.60
C SER A 410 22.67 -39.56 -5.01
N THR A 411 22.11 -40.46 -4.17
CA THR A 411 21.89 -41.86 -4.54
C THR A 411 20.84 -42.00 -5.62
N ASP A 412 19.73 -41.27 -5.57
CA ASP A 412 18.68 -41.28 -6.59
C ASP A 412 19.19 -40.79 -7.97
N VAL A 413 20.15 -39.83 -7.98
CA VAL A 413 20.77 -39.33 -9.22
C VAL A 413 21.85 -40.29 -9.74
N GLU A 414 22.56 -41.03 -8.88
CA GLU A 414 23.50 -42.06 -9.29
C GLU A 414 22.78 -43.30 -9.78
N GLU A 415 21.67 -43.74 -9.15
CA GLU A 415 20.84 -44.85 -9.67
C GLU A 415 20.14 -44.49 -10.97
N ALA A 416 19.66 -43.26 -11.18
CA ALA A 416 19.09 -42.82 -12.44
C ALA A 416 20.15 -42.78 -13.59
N LYS A 417 21.41 -42.47 -13.29
CA LYS A 417 22.51 -42.54 -14.27
C LYS A 417 23.01 -43.94 -14.55
N ALA A 418 22.84 -44.88 -13.61
CA ALA A 418 23.23 -46.26 -13.78
C ALA A 418 22.24 -47.08 -14.66
N THR A 419 20.97 -46.59 -14.77
CA THR A 419 19.94 -47.25 -15.60
C THR A 419 19.95 -46.83 -17.07
N GLU A 420 20.77 -45.85 -17.47
CA GLU A 420 20.85 -45.35 -18.87
C GLU A 420 22.07 -45.83 -19.66
N ILE A 421 22.84 -46.81 -19.17
CA ILE A 421 23.98 -47.39 -19.93
C ILE A 421 23.65 -48.79 -20.39
N GLU A 422 22.95 -48.91 -21.52
CA GLU A 422 23.04 -50.09 -22.37
C GLU A 422 24.29 -49.99 -23.26
N PRO A 423 25.04 -51.09 -23.47
CA PRO A 423 26.30 -51.04 -24.19
C PRO A 423 26.05 -51.08 -25.71
N LEU A 424 26.32 -50.00 -26.39
CA LEU A 424 26.42 -50.00 -27.87
C LEU A 424 27.82 -50.39 -28.33
N VAL A 425 27.86 -51.57 -28.85
CA VAL A 425 28.69 -52.16 -29.93
C VAL A 425 29.92 -51.39 -30.45
N ASN A 426 31.05 -52.10 -30.41
CA ASN A 426 32.33 -51.84 -31.07
C ASN A 426 32.27 -51.19 -32.45
N VAL A 427 32.98 -50.08 -32.63
CA VAL A 427 33.49 -49.61 -33.94
C VAL A 427 34.93 -49.15 -33.74
N PRO A 428 35.90 -49.54 -34.64
CA PRO A 428 37.33 -49.42 -34.39
C PRO A 428 37.91 -48.04 -34.64
N GLU A 429 38.97 -47.71 -33.88
CA GLU A 429 39.75 -46.47 -33.96
C GLU A 429 40.41 -46.29 -35.34
N PRO A 430 40.51 -45.07 -35.85
CA PRO A 430 41.55 -44.68 -36.79
C PRO A 430 42.63 -43.79 -36.14
N ARG A 431 43.82 -44.18 -36.50
CA ARG A 431 45.14 -43.72 -36.09
C ARG A 431 45.35 -42.22 -36.09
N SER A 432 46.17 -41.78 -35.13
CA SER A 432 46.80 -40.47 -34.92
C SER A 432 47.41 -39.82 -36.16
N ARG A 433 47.17 -38.53 -36.35
CA ARG A 433 48.11 -37.61 -37.01
C ARG A 433 48.27 -36.36 -36.19
N ARG A 434 49.51 -36.12 -35.78
CA ARG A 434 50.03 -34.86 -35.21
C ARG A 434 49.83 -33.73 -36.22
N GLY A 435 49.27 -32.58 -35.79
CA GLY A 435 49.22 -31.35 -36.58
C GLY A 435 49.12 -30.12 -35.69
N LYS A 436 50.24 -29.43 -35.60
CA LYS A 436 50.51 -28.02 -35.27
C LYS A 436 49.43 -27.16 -34.58
N LYS A 437 49.86 -26.63 -33.45
CA LYS A 437 49.26 -25.44 -32.79
C LYS A 437 49.39 -24.21 -33.71
N GLU A 438 48.25 -23.63 -34.06
CA GLU A 438 48.17 -22.24 -34.50
C GLU A 438 47.46 -21.41 -33.44
N ARG A 439 48.16 -20.41 -32.94
CA ARG A 439 47.64 -19.38 -32.06
C ARG A 439 46.84 -18.39 -32.91
N VAL A 440 45.55 -18.32 -32.70
CA VAL A 440 44.74 -17.21 -33.19
C VAL A 440 44.72 -16.09 -32.12
N ARG A 441 45.23 -14.93 -32.50
CA ARG A 441 45.18 -13.70 -31.74
C ARG A 441 43.75 -13.22 -31.61
N ALA A 442 43.22 -13.04 -30.40
CA ALA A 442 41.96 -12.38 -30.13
C ALA A 442 42.09 -10.88 -30.33
N ASP A 443 41.12 -10.36 -31.01
CA ASP A 443 41.00 -8.97 -31.45
C ASP A 443 40.77 -8.01 -30.28
N GLU A 444 41.61 -6.97 -30.16
CA GLU A 444 41.58 -5.94 -29.11
C GLU A 444 40.57 -4.81 -29.38
N SER A 445 39.62 -5.02 -30.31
CA SER A 445 38.70 -3.93 -30.72
C SER A 445 37.43 -3.75 -29.86
N ALA A 446 37.11 -4.70 -29.00
CA ALA A 446 35.89 -4.63 -28.17
C ALA A 446 36.00 -3.78 -26.89
N ASN A 447 37.23 -3.44 -26.45
CA ASN A 447 37.43 -2.74 -25.18
C ASN A 447 37.55 -1.19 -25.30
N ARG A 448 37.41 -0.62 -26.49
CA ARG A 448 37.43 0.84 -26.67
C ARG A 448 36.09 1.56 -26.56
N PHE A 449 34.96 0.84 -26.65
CA PHE A 449 33.63 1.45 -26.56
C PHE A 449 33.11 1.63 -25.11
N VAL A 450 33.58 0.82 -24.17
CA VAL A 450 33.16 0.91 -22.75
C VAL A 450 33.87 2.05 -22.00
N ALA A 451 35.09 2.43 -22.42
CA ALA A 451 35.87 3.48 -21.75
C ALA A 451 35.46 4.91 -22.16
N LYS A 452 34.70 5.10 -23.24
CA LYS A 452 34.24 6.43 -23.70
C LYS A 452 32.94 6.86 -23.05
N ALA A 453 32.09 5.91 -22.66
CA ALA A 453 30.82 6.20 -21.97
C ALA A 453 30.97 6.56 -20.47
N ALA A 454 32.13 6.30 -19.87
CA ALA A 454 32.40 6.62 -18.46
C ALA A 454 33.06 8.00 -18.25
N LYS A 455 33.49 8.67 -19.31
CA LYS A 455 34.12 10.02 -19.23
C LYS A 455 33.15 11.18 -19.45
N ASP A 456 31.99 10.94 -20.08
CA ASP A 456 30.99 11.99 -20.35
C ASP A 456 29.97 12.17 -19.23
N ALA A 457 30.04 11.39 -18.13
CA ALA A 457 29.13 11.47 -16.99
C ALA A 457 29.60 12.37 -15.83
N ASN A 458 30.77 13.02 -15.94
CA ASN A 458 31.37 13.80 -14.84
C ASN A 458 31.42 15.32 -15.07
N HIS A 459 30.56 15.85 -15.94
CA HIS A 459 30.39 17.31 -16.07
C HIS A 459 28.93 17.67 -15.86
N ILE A 460 28.50 17.73 -14.60
CA ILE A 460 27.27 18.41 -14.18
C ILE A 460 27.66 19.50 -13.19
N ASP A 461 27.31 20.70 -13.57
CA ASP A 461 27.56 21.98 -12.94
C ASP A 461 27.23 22.00 -11.43
N ALA A 462 28.15 22.55 -10.63
CA ALA A 462 28.10 22.60 -9.16
C ALA A 462 27.14 23.67 -8.59
N ASP A 463 26.32 24.34 -9.39
CA ASP A 463 25.53 25.50 -8.97
C ASP A 463 23.99 25.34 -9.08
N HIS A 464 23.44 24.15 -8.79
CA HIS A 464 21.99 24.01 -8.69
C HIS A 464 21.50 24.06 -7.21
N PRO A 465 20.54 24.96 -6.86
CA PRO A 465 20.19 25.32 -5.47
C PRO A 465 19.46 24.23 -4.63
N ILE A 466 19.33 22.99 -5.10
CA ILE A 466 18.48 21.96 -4.46
C ILE A 466 19.24 21.00 -3.54
N LEU A 467 20.56 21.07 -3.44
CA LEU A 467 21.37 20.09 -2.68
C LEU A 467 21.91 20.57 -1.33
N LYS A 468 21.27 21.57 -0.69
CA LYS A 468 21.56 21.92 0.70
C LYS A 468 20.45 21.50 1.66
N ARG A 469 20.22 20.19 1.82
CA ARG A 469 19.59 19.64 3.02
C ARG A 469 20.62 18.89 3.84
N LYS A 470 21.08 19.52 4.92
CA LYS A 470 21.88 18.92 5.97
C LYS A 470 21.21 17.66 6.51
N ARG A 471 21.95 16.54 6.50
CA ARG A 471 21.67 15.35 7.31
C ARG A 471 21.75 15.75 8.79
N VAL A 472 20.62 15.75 9.47
CA VAL A 472 20.59 15.71 10.93
C VAL A 472 20.63 14.24 11.33
N GLN A 473 21.77 13.79 11.78
CA GLN A 473 21.95 12.53 12.49
C GLN A 473 21.25 12.69 13.85
N ARG A 474 20.16 11.95 14.10
CA ARG A 474 19.58 11.79 15.43
C ARG A 474 20.22 10.56 16.07
N ASP A 475 21.00 10.80 17.08
CA ASP A 475 21.50 9.82 18.02
C ASP A 475 20.34 9.24 18.83
N LEU A 476 20.09 7.95 18.70
CA LEU A 476 19.08 7.18 19.46
C LEU A 476 19.76 6.27 20.47
N THR A 477 20.50 6.85 21.39
CA THR A 477 20.94 6.19 22.61
C THR A 477 20.54 7.05 23.79
N GLN A 478 19.45 6.69 24.43
CA GLN A 478 19.07 6.80 25.84
C GLN A 478 17.55 6.93 26.00
N VAL A 479 16.87 5.82 26.20
CA VAL A 479 15.68 5.79 27.04
C VAL A 479 15.92 4.71 28.11
N VAL A 480 16.27 5.19 29.29
CA VAL A 480 16.42 4.43 30.52
C VAL A 480 15.04 4.04 31.03
N PHE A 481 14.86 2.77 31.34
CA PHE A 481 13.72 2.24 32.10
C PHE A 481 13.82 2.69 33.55
N GLY A 482 12.78 3.34 34.06
CA GLY A 482 12.56 3.55 35.49
C GLY A 482 11.39 2.66 35.98
N PRO A 483 11.42 2.19 37.24
CA PRO A 483 10.53 1.14 37.71
C PRO A 483 9.14 1.63 38.12
N THR A 484 8.17 0.74 37.94
CA THR A 484 6.78 0.77 38.40
C THR A 484 6.67 0.94 39.92
N GLN A 485 5.84 1.85 40.35
CA GLN A 485 4.90 1.71 41.49
C GLN A 485 3.50 2.14 41.03
#